data_a086f0e08594344006edea41f20295aa
#
_entry.id   a086f0e08594344006edea41f20295aa
#
_cell.length_a   1.000
_cell.length_b   1.000
_cell.length_c   1.000
_cell.angle_alpha   90.00
_cell.angle_beta   90.00
_cell.angle_gamma   90.00
#
_symmetry.space_group_name_H-M   'P 1'
#
loop_
_entity.id
_entity.type
_entity.pdbx_description
1 polymer ?
#
loop_
_entity_poly.entity_id
_entity_poly.type
_entity_poly.pdbx_seq_one_letter_code
_entity_poly.pdbx_strand_id
1 'polypeptide(L)'
;MKRLYQQIVMLLASTIFGWAIIAVAAFQGIWIAVSSRYPMAFDEAYHYNLIKLHSDIISPIIYQQPAGQAPYGALARDPSQLYHFLLSIPYRLLESVGASEFVTVVTLRMFSVAMFCWGLFLFRKLLLRTKASAAAVHAALLFFILIPTVPLLAGQLNYDNLQFPLVALTLLSTATFAKQIVQRKSWLGQAMWTVLLSLLGTLNKFTFLPIMAAVFTYMLWMIWRHRLHGRKRTTFKQWQALQKHTRRVQLGAIAILAVLFCWYYGVNTVLYQNPVVQCHQVIDPSRCASFEPWERNYKLAQTEQSVSPNPLRFSVDWTGGMFYRLFFTINGATGPKRYTNHVAMPIAMAAAVLSVCGAVITLRYLRRILAHDPVFVMILFAGMVYVVSLWGRNFNDYLNLGQMVAINGRYLHPILLPFILLLIAGYQHAFRLMPGVKLVILLLAIALFSVGGGITGFIHYSDADWYFEGQVFLVKLNDLSRTIISPLFLWRA
;
A
#
# COMPACT_ATOMS: atom_id res chain seq x y z
N MET A 1 -4.96 33.69 16.48
CA MET A 1 -5.32 32.40 15.86
C MET A 1 -5.52 32.45 14.34
N LYS A 2 -6.34 33.35 13.78
CA LYS A 2 -6.57 33.42 12.30
C LYS A 2 -5.28 33.66 11.52
N ARG A 3 -4.43 34.61 11.91
CA ARG A 3 -3.14 34.91 11.26
C ARG A 3 -2.17 33.71 11.34
N LEU A 4 -2.06 33.06 12.49
CA LEU A 4 -1.23 31.85 12.66
C LEU A 4 -1.73 30.69 11.78
N TYR A 5 -3.04 30.45 11.74
CA TYR A 5 -3.63 29.47 10.85
C TYR A 5 -3.28 29.73 9.37
N GLN A 6 -3.38 30.99 8.93
CA GLN A 6 -3.02 31.35 7.55
C GLN A 6 -1.54 31.11 7.25
N GLN A 7 -0.63 31.44 8.17
CA GLN A 7 0.80 31.17 8.01
C GLN A 7 1.10 29.67 7.90
N ILE A 8 0.48 28.84 8.76
CA ILE A 8 0.63 27.38 8.70
C ILE A 8 0.08 26.83 7.37
N VAL A 9 -1.09 27.31 6.93
CA VAL A 9 -1.66 26.87 5.62
C VAL A 9 -0.75 27.27 4.46
N MET A 10 -0.15 28.45 4.47
CA MET A 10 0.83 28.85 3.44
C MET A 10 2.08 27.96 3.47
N LEU A 11 2.60 27.63 4.64
CA LEU A 11 3.71 26.70 4.78
C LEU A 11 3.37 25.32 4.22
N LEU A 12 2.24 24.75 4.66
CA LEU A 12 1.73 23.47 4.17
C LEU A 12 1.49 23.47 2.66
N ALA A 13 1.05 24.57 2.08
CA ALA A 13 0.80 24.68 0.64
C ALA A 13 2.08 24.75 -0.19
N SER A 14 3.22 25.06 0.42
CA SER A 14 4.47 25.28 -0.30
C SER A 14 4.99 23.98 -0.95
N THR A 15 5.63 24.11 -2.10
CA THR A 15 6.30 23.00 -2.79
C THR A 15 7.45 22.44 -1.97
N ILE A 16 8.17 23.32 -1.24
CA ILE A 16 9.28 22.94 -0.36
C ILE A 16 8.77 22.01 0.73
N PHE A 17 7.64 22.33 1.37
CA PHE A 17 7.05 21.46 2.39
C PHE A 17 6.66 20.08 1.84
N GLY A 18 6.11 20.05 0.62
CA GLY A 18 5.81 18.78 -0.05
C GLY A 18 7.04 17.90 -0.30
N TRP A 19 8.19 18.49 -0.64
CA TRP A 19 9.46 17.76 -0.75
C TRP A 19 10.04 17.38 0.61
N ALA A 20 9.90 18.24 1.62
CA ALA A 20 10.33 17.94 2.98
C ALA A 20 9.62 16.69 3.54
N ILE A 21 8.31 16.51 3.28
CA ILE A 21 7.59 15.30 3.67
C ILE A 21 8.21 14.05 3.03
N ILE A 22 8.54 14.10 1.74
CA ILE A 22 9.17 12.97 1.04
C ILE A 22 10.57 12.69 1.61
N ALA A 23 11.34 13.74 1.91
CA ALA A 23 12.66 13.61 2.55
C ALA A 23 12.55 12.99 3.95
N VAL A 24 11.56 13.39 4.76
CA VAL A 24 11.29 12.79 6.07
C VAL A 24 10.90 11.31 5.93
N ALA A 25 10.06 10.96 4.96
CA ALA A 25 9.70 9.58 4.68
C ALA A 25 10.91 8.74 4.26
N ALA A 26 11.77 9.29 3.39
CA ALA A 26 13.03 8.67 3.01
C ALA A 26 13.93 8.44 4.22
N PHE A 27 14.13 9.47 5.07
CA PHE A 27 14.93 9.36 6.29
C PHE A 27 14.41 8.26 7.22
N GLN A 28 13.10 8.22 7.48
CA GLN A 28 12.49 7.19 8.31
C GLN A 28 12.71 5.78 7.74
N GLY A 29 12.45 5.59 6.43
CA GLY A 29 12.65 4.31 5.75
C GLY A 29 14.13 3.87 5.74
N ILE A 30 15.06 4.80 5.46
CA ILE A 30 16.50 4.54 5.48
C ILE A 30 16.96 4.15 6.89
N TRP A 31 16.55 4.90 7.92
CA TRP A 31 16.87 4.58 9.30
C TRP A 31 16.47 3.16 9.67
N ILE A 32 15.23 2.79 9.36
CA ILE A 32 14.70 1.44 9.62
C ILE A 32 15.45 0.40 8.79
N ALA A 33 15.69 0.65 7.50
CA ALA A 33 16.39 -0.27 6.62
C ALA A 33 17.80 -0.61 7.11
N VAL A 34 18.51 0.37 7.64
CA VAL A 34 19.90 0.22 8.10
C VAL A 34 19.98 -0.33 9.52
N SER A 35 19.07 0.08 10.42
CA SER A 35 19.13 -0.30 11.83
C SER A 35 18.54 -1.67 12.14
N SER A 36 17.49 -2.09 11.40
CA SER A 36 16.73 -3.27 11.76
C SER A 36 17.42 -4.57 11.41
N ARG A 37 17.43 -5.50 12.36
CA ARG A 37 17.86 -6.90 12.17
C ARG A 37 17.03 -7.58 11.08
N TYR A 38 17.62 -8.53 10.41
CA TYR A 38 16.95 -9.41 9.46
C TYR A 38 16.62 -10.77 10.13
N PRO A 39 15.44 -11.35 9.87
CA PRO A 39 14.30 -10.76 9.18
C PRO A 39 13.44 -9.87 10.08
N MET A 40 12.86 -8.81 9.49
CA MET A 40 11.80 -8.04 10.12
C MET A 40 10.45 -8.77 10.06
N ALA A 41 9.46 -8.22 10.78
CA ALA A 41 8.05 -8.62 10.68
C ALA A 41 7.49 -8.46 9.25
N PHE A 42 6.25 -8.93 9.01
CA PHE A 42 5.55 -8.86 7.72
C PHE A 42 6.20 -9.63 6.58
N ASP A 43 6.66 -10.85 6.90
CA ASP A 43 7.08 -11.85 5.91
C ASP A 43 8.38 -11.49 5.15
N GLU A 44 9.28 -10.70 5.75
CA GLU A 44 10.51 -10.26 5.08
C GLU A 44 11.40 -11.43 4.64
N ALA A 45 11.52 -12.48 5.47
CA ALA A 45 12.26 -13.69 5.12
C ALA A 45 11.67 -14.38 3.86
N TYR A 46 10.35 -14.43 3.77
CA TYR A 46 9.65 -14.97 2.61
C TYR A 46 10.02 -14.18 1.35
N HIS A 47 9.96 -12.84 1.41
CA HIS A 47 10.29 -12.00 0.27
C HIS A 47 11.77 -12.12 -0.15
N TYR A 48 12.69 -12.14 0.82
CA TYR A 48 14.13 -12.30 0.54
C TYR A 48 14.44 -13.64 -0.14
N ASN A 49 13.87 -14.72 0.38
CA ASN A 49 14.08 -16.06 -0.19
C ASN A 49 13.50 -16.19 -1.61
N LEU A 50 12.38 -15.53 -1.89
CA LEU A 50 11.86 -15.47 -3.26
C LEU A 50 12.75 -14.65 -4.19
N ILE A 51 13.36 -13.57 -3.71
CA ILE A 51 14.35 -12.80 -4.48
C ILE A 51 15.54 -13.70 -4.83
N LYS A 52 16.06 -14.45 -3.88
CA LYS A 52 17.12 -15.43 -4.08
C LYS A 52 16.74 -16.49 -5.11
N LEU A 53 15.55 -17.09 -4.99
CA LEU A 53 15.06 -18.08 -5.91
C LEU A 53 14.95 -17.54 -7.35
N HIS A 54 14.48 -16.31 -7.55
CA HIS A 54 14.46 -15.67 -8.86
C HIS A 54 15.85 -15.37 -9.39
N SER A 55 16.84 -15.15 -8.52
CA SER A 55 18.23 -14.95 -8.92
C SER A 55 18.83 -16.24 -9.50
N ASP A 56 18.51 -17.38 -8.92
CA ASP A 56 19.00 -18.69 -9.37
C ASP A 56 18.39 -19.09 -10.73
N ILE A 57 17.09 -18.82 -10.92
CA ILE A 57 16.33 -19.23 -12.12
C ILE A 57 16.54 -18.27 -13.30
N ILE A 58 16.90 -17.00 -13.07
CA ILE A 58 17.03 -15.93 -14.09
C ILE A 58 15.75 -15.75 -14.93
N SER A 59 14.61 -15.93 -14.32
CA SER A 59 13.31 -15.85 -15.00
C SER A 59 12.33 -14.97 -14.20
N PRO A 60 11.52 -14.13 -14.90
CA PRO A 60 10.43 -13.41 -14.26
C PRO A 60 9.26 -14.32 -13.85
N ILE A 61 9.31 -15.61 -14.23
CA ILE A 61 8.25 -16.58 -14.03
C ILE A 61 8.84 -17.84 -13.44
N ILE A 62 8.25 -18.34 -12.37
CA ILE A 62 8.47 -19.68 -11.85
C ILE A 62 7.39 -20.58 -12.48
N TYR A 63 7.75 -21.30 -13.54
CA TYR A 63 6.81 -22.14 -14.29
C TYR A 63 6.73 -23.57 -13.76
N GLN A 64 7.72 -24.02 -13.01
CA GLN A 64 7.75 -25.33 -12.36
C GLN A 64 7.80 -25.18 -10.86
N GLN A 65 7.00 -25.99 -10.17
CA GLN A 65 7.03 -26.03 -8.73
C GLN A 65 8.35 -26.66 -8.25
N PRO A 66 9.11 -26.01 -7.38
CA PRO A 66 10.30 -26.61 -6.78
C PRO A 66 10.00 -27.96 -6.13
N ALA A 67 10.91 -28.91 -6.27
CA ALA A 67 10.80 -30.24 -5.66
C ALA A 67 10.87 -30.15 -4.12
N GLY A 68 10.40 -31.17 -3.41
CA GLY A 68 10.43 -31.25 -1.96
C GLY A 68 9.32 -30.44 -1.27
N GLN A 69 9.62 -29.92 -0.08
CA GLN A 69 8.69 -29.11 0.69
C GLN A 69 8.35 -27.80 -0.04
N ALA A 70 7.20 -27.24 0.26
CA ALA A 70 6.69 -26.03 -0.39
C ALA A 70 6.56 -24.85 0.58
N PRO A 71 7.65 -24.35 1.20
CA PRO A 71 7.60 -23.30 2.22
C PRO A 71 7.08 -21.95 1.69
N TYR A 72 7.00 -21.80 0.37
CA TYR A 72 6.48 -20.61 -0.28
C TYR A 72 5.13 -20.86 -0.99
N GLY A 73 4.48 -21.99 -0.72
CA GLY A 73 3.21 -22.36 -1.35
C GLY A 73 3.33 -22.76 -2.81
N ALA A 74 2.27 -22.58 -3.57
CA ALA A 74 2.15 -22.97 -4.98
C ALA A 74 2.81 -21.96 -5.93
N LEU A 75 4.13 -21.79 -5.89
CA LEU A 75 4.88 -20.77 -6.62
C LEU A 75 4.66 -20.80 -8.14
N ALA A 76 4.54 -21.98 -8.74
CA ALA A 76 4.29 -22.11 -10.17
C ALA A 76 2.94 -21.50 -10.61
N ARG A 77 2.07 -21.21 -9.66
CA ARG A 77 0.73 -20.63 -9.88
C ARG A 77 0.48 -19.31 -9.13
N ASP A 78 1.49 -18.82 -8.40
CA ASP A 78 1.41 -17.50 -7.75
C ASP A 78 1.72 -16.38 -8.77
N PRO A 79 0.79 -15.44 -9.00
CA PRO A 79 1.03 -14.31 -9.89
C PRO A 79 1.96 -13.24 -9.31
N SER A 80 2.25 -13.28 -8.00
CA SER A 80 2.88 -12.17 -7.27
C SER A 80 4.42 -12.20 -7.34
N GLN A 81 4.99 -12.26 -8.55
CA GLN A 81 6.43 -12.49 -8.77
C GLN A 81 7.23 -11.24 -9.20
N LEU A 82 6.58 -10.20 -9.72
CA LEU A 82 7.26 -9.06 -10.35
C LEU A 82 8.27 -8.36 -9.42
N TYR A 83 7.91 -8.07 -8.19
CA TYR A 83 8.80 -7.43 -7.20
C TYR A 83 10.05 -8.26 -6.93
N HIS A 84 9.88 -9.56 -6.72
CA HIS A 84 10.97 -10.48 -6.41
C HIS A 84 11.95 -10.62 -7.59
N PHE A 85 11.41 -10.74 -8.79
CA PHE A 85 12.23 -10.75 -10.01
C PHE A 85 13.01 -9.44 -10.19
N LEU A 86 12.39 -8.28 -10.01
CA LEU A 86 13.10 -7.00 -10.14
C LEU A 86 14.25 -6.87 -9.13
N LEU A 87 14.05 -7.29 -7.87
CA LEU A 87 15.09 -7.24 -6.85
C LEU A 87 16.12 -8.39 -6.97
N SER A 88 15.83 -9.45 -7.70
CA SER A 88 16.84 -10.50 -7.99
C SER A 88 18.00 -9.98 -8.84
N ILE A 89 17.80 -8.90 -9.61
CA ILE A 89 18.86 -8.30 -10.43
C ILE A 89 19.96 -7.68 -9.55
N PRO A 90 19.67 -6.70 -8.66
CA PRO A 90 20.67 -6.18 -7.73
C PRO A 90 21.19 -7.25 -6.76
N TYR A 91 20.36 -8.22 -6.34
CA TYR A 91 20.80 -9.34 -5.52
C TYR A 91 21.96 -10.10 -6.18
N ARG A 92 21.82 -10.51 -7.45
CA ARG A 92 22.88 -11.21 -8.22
C ARG A 92 24.17 -10.40 -8.32
N LEU A 93 24.05 -9.10 -8.54
CA LEU A 93 25.22 -8.22 -8.59
C LEU A 93 25.96 -8.21 -7.25
N LEU A 94 25.25 -8.14 -6.14
CA LEU A 94 25.83 -8.17 -4.80
C LEU A 94 26.45 -9.52 -4.47
N GLU A 95 25.79 -10.60 -4.82
CA GLU A 95 26.30 -11.97 -4.66
C GLU A 95 27.57 -12.21 -5.48
N SER A 96 27.63 -11.72 -6.72
CA SER A 96 28.80 -11.89 -7.60
C SER A 96 30.06 -11.18 -7.08
N VAL A 97 29.91 -10.13 -6.26
CA VAL A 97 31.03 -9.44 -5.61
C VAL A 97 31.30 -9.91 -4.18
N GLY A 98 30.62 -10.96 -3.72
CA GLY A 98 30.80 -11.54 -2.39
C GLY A 98 30.32 -10.63 -1.26
N ALA A 99 29.29 -9.82 -1.49
CA ALA A 99 28.73 -8.94 -0.47
C ALA A 99 28.18 -9.74 0.74
N SER A 100 28.42 -9.21 1.95
CA SER A 100 27.87 -9.83 3.16
C SER A 100 26.32 -9.77 3.19
N GLU A 101 25.70 -10.63 3.97
CA GLU A 101 24.24 -10.64 4.15
C GLU A 101 23.70 -9.26 4.58
N PHE A 102 24.38 -8.61 5.51
CA PHE A 102 24.04 -7.26 5.95
C PHE A 102 24.00 -6.27 4.77
N VAL A 103 25.05 -6.21 3.97
CA VAL A 103 25.13 -5.31 2.81
C VAL A 103 24.05 -5.64 1.80
N THR A 104 23.81 -6.92 1.55
CA THR A 104 22.79 -7.39 0.61
C THR A 104 21.39 -6.99 1.06
N VAL A 105 21.02 -7.32 2.30
CA VAL A 105 19.69 -7.01 2.84
C VAL A 105 19.46 -5.50 2.89
N VAL A 106 20.42 -4.73 3.41
CA VAL A 106 20.29 -3.26 3.49
C VAL A 106 20.15 -2.65 2.10
N THR A 107 20.97 -3.07 1.14
CA THR A 107 20.89 -2.54 -0.24
C THR A 107 19.53 -2.84 -0.86
N LEU A 108 19.00 -4.04 -0.73
CA LEU A 108 17.68 -4.39 -1.24
C LEU A 108 16.55 -3.60 -0.54
N ARG A 109 16.66 -3.38 0.78
CA ARG A 109 15.75 -2.50 1.51
C ARG A 109 15.79 -1.06 1.00
N MET A 110 16.97 -0.56 0.61
CA MET A 110 17.09 0.79 0.03
C MET A 110 16.34 0.92 -1.29
N PHE A 111 16.29 -0.13 -2.13
CA PHE A 111 15.41 -0.17 -3.31
C PHE A 111 13.92 -0.10 -2.92
N SER A 112 13.52 -0.79 -1.85
CA SER A 112 12.15 -0.70 -1.33
C SER A 112 11.80 0.71 -0.86
N VAL A 113 12.70 1.37 -0.11
CA VAL A 113 12.55 2.78 0.30
C VAL A 113 12.41 3.70 -0.91
N ALA A 114 13.24 3.50 -1.94
CA ALA A 114 13.18 4.31 -3.15
C ALA A 114 11.84 4.13 -3.89
N MET A 115 11.34 2.89 -4.02
CA MET A 115 10.02 2.59 -4.60
C MET A 115 8.90 3.26 -3.80
N PHE A 116 8.94 3.18 -2.47
CA PHE A 116 7.96 3.82 -1.60
C PHE A 116 7.96 5.35 -1.76
N CYS A 117 9.13 5.99 -1.71
CA CYS A 117 9.26 7.46 -1.90
C CYS A 117 8.79 7.91 -3.28
N TRP A 118 9.09 7.11 -4.32
CA TRP A 118 8.55 7.35 -5.66
C TRP A 118 7.02 7.26 -5.66
N GLY A 119 6.45 6.30 -4.96
CA GLY A 119 5.00 6.20 -4.77
C GLY A 119 4.41 7.44 -4.08
N LEU A 120 5.03 7.95 -3.02
CA LEU A 120 4.61 9.20 -2.36
C LEU A 120 4.62 10.39 -3.33
N PHE A 121 5.68 10.53 -4.12
CA PHE A 121 5.76 11.57 -5.15
C PHE A 121 4.62 11.46 -6.18
N LEU A 122 4.34 10.25 -6.63
CA LEU A 122 3.26 10.00 -7.60
C LEU A 122 1.86 10.26 -7.01
N PHE A 123 1.62 9.83 -5.77
CA PHE A 123 0.37 10.14 -5.06
C PHE A 123 0.22 11.65 -4.85
N ARG A 124 1.28 12.35 -4.43
CA ARG A 124 1.25 13.82 -4.37
C ARG A 124 0.82 14.42 -5.72
N LYS A 125 1.43 13.98 -6.82
CA LYS A 125 1.09 14.42 -8.18
C LYS A 125 -0.36 14.10 -8.57
N LEU A 126 -0.86 12.93 -8.16
CA LEU A 126 -2.25 12.51 -8.40
C LEU A 126 -3.22 13.38 -7.61
N LEU A 127 -3.00 13.54 -6.30
CA LEU A 127 -3.92 14.26 -5.42
C LEU A 127 -3.95 15.76 -5.70
N LEU A 128 -2.85 16.35 -6.16
CA LEU A 128 -2.82 17.74 -6.65
C LEU A 128 -3.61 17.95 -7.96
N ARG A 129 -4.08 16.88 -8.62
CA ARG A 129 -5.02 16.99 -9.75
C ARG A 129 -6.48 17.04 -9.34
N THR A 130 -6.77 16.78 -8.08
CA THR A 130 -8.09 16.96 -7.47
C THR A 130 -8.32 18.46 -7.19
N LYS A 131 -9.53 18.79 -6.76
CA LYS A 131 -9.85 20.17 -6.31
C LYS A 131 -9.41 20.46 -4.87
N ALA A 132 -8.77 19.50 -4.20
CA ALA A 132 -8.21 19.71 -2.87
C ALA A 132 -7.08 20.75 -2.92
N SER A 133 -6.98 21.57 -1.87
CA SER A 133 -5.87 22.52 -1.75
C SER A 133 -4.55 21.80 -1.54
N ALA A 134 -3.45 22.38 -2.03
CA ALA A 134 -2.11 21.82 -1.81
C ALA A 134 -1.81 21.60 -0.32
N ALA A 135 -2.27 22.48 0.56
CA ALA A 135 -2.15 22.33 2.00
C ALA A 135 -2.86 21.07 2.52
N ALA A 136 -4.07 20.76 2.02
CA ALA A 136 -4.79 19.54 2.39
C ALA A 136 -4.08 18.28 1.89
N VAL A 137 -3.57 18.32 0.65
CA VAL A 137 -2.80 17.21 0.07
C VAL A 137 -1.53 16.95 0.88
N HIS A 138 -0.77 17.99 1.21
CA HIS A 138 0.47 17.84 1.99
C HIS A 138 0.18 17.43 3.44
N ALA A 139 -0.90 17.91 4.05
CA ALA A 139 -1.33 17.42 5.37
C ALA A 139 -1.68 15.92 5.32
N ALA A 140 -2.38 15.46 4.27
CA ALA A 140 -2.68 14.04 4.11
C ALA A 140 -1.41 13.19 3.96
N LEU A 141 -0.43 13.64 3.17
CA LEU A 141 0.87 12.98 3.05
C LEU A 141 1.60 12.94 4.39
N LEU A 142 1.60 14.04 5.15
CA LEU A 142 2.24 14.10 6.46
C LEU A 142 1.62 13.09 7.43
N PHE A 143 0.28 13.07 7.56
CA PHE A 143 -0.39 12.09 8.42
C PHE A 143 -0.14 10.66 7.98
N PHE A 144 -0.09 10.40 6.67
CA PHE A 144 0.19 9.08 6.14
C PHE A 144 1.57 8.57 6.57
N ILE A 145 2.64 9.36 6.41
CA ILE A 145 4.00 8.94 6.78
C ILE A 145 4.24 8.87 8.29
N LEU A 146 3.35 9.45 9.10
CA LEU A 146 3.40 9.37 10.56
C LEU A 146 2.66 8.16 11.11
N ILE A 147 1.89 7.40 10.29
CA ILE A 147 1.30 6.13 10.71
C ILE A 147 2.42 5.13 10.95
N PRO A 148 2.54 4.48 12.13
CA PRO A 148 3.70 3.68 12.51
C PRO A 148 4.06 2.57 11.51
N THR A 149 3.07 1.86 10.95
CA THR A 149 3.33 0.78 9.99
C THR A 149 3.85 1.25 8.64
N VAL A 150 3.67 2.53 8.28
CA VAL A 150 4.10 3.07 6.97
C VAL A 150 5.62 3.09 6.83
N PRO A 151 6.41 3.76 7.70
CA PRO A 151 7.86 3.73 7.60
C PRO A 151 8.46 2.33 7.84
N LEU A 152 7.83 1.51 8.70
CA LEU A 152 8.27 0.13 8.93
C LEU A 152 8.15 -0.70 7.65
N LEU A 153 7.03 -0.57 6.93
CA LEU A 153 6.85 -1.28 5.66
C LEU A 153 7.78 -0.74 4.57
N ALA A 154 8.00 0.58 4.53
CA ALA A 154 8.91 1.19 3.57
C ALA A 154 10.36 0.71 3.74
N GLY A 155 10.82 0.52 4.99
CA GLY A 155 12.20 0.14 5.32
C GLY A 155 12.51 -1.36 5.23
N GLN A 156 11.59 -2.20 4.74
CA GLN A 156 11.77 -3.66 4.66
C GLN A 156 11.56 -4.20 3.25
N LEU A 157 11.96 -5.46 3.04
CA LEU A 157 11.67 -6.18 1.80
C LEU A 157 10.20 -6.60 1.80
N ASN A 158 9.40 -5.93 0.98
CA ASN A 158 8.00 -6.25 0.81
C ASN A 158 7.47 -5.72 -0.52
N TYR A 159 6.74 -6.54 -1.26
CA TYR A 159 6.14 -6.19 -2.55
C TYR A 159 5.11 -5.06 -2.47
N ASP A 160 4.61 -4.71 -1.27
CA ASP A 160 3.74 -3.55 -1.06
C ASP A 160 4.45 -2.23 -1.43
N ASN A 161 5.79 -2.18 -1.33
CA ASN A 161 6.58 -1.01 -1.72
C ASN A 161 6.55 -0.75 -3.23
N LEU A 162 6.41 -1.78 -4.07
CA LEU A 162 6.18 -1.63 -5.51
C LEU A 162 4.70 -1.47 -5.84
N GLN A 163 3.81 -2.09 -5.05
CA GLN A 163 2.37 -1.95 -5.20
C GLN A 163 1.92 -0.48 -5.11
N PHE A 164 2.47 0.26 -4.15
CA PHE A 164 2.13 1.63 -3.87
C PHE A 164 2.34 2.58 -5.08
N PRO A 165 3.52 2.66 -5.72
CA PRO A 165 3.70 3.45 -6.93
C PRO A 165 2.91 2.94 -8.13
N LEU A 166 2.69 1.63 -8.28
CA LEU A 166 1.88 1.09 -9.38
C LEU A 166 0.42 1.53 -9.28
N VAL A 167 -0.15 1.55 -8.07
CA VAL A 167 -1.50 2.10 -7.84
C VAL A 167 -1.56 3.58 -8.22
N ALA A 168 -0.60 4.37 -7.73
CA ALA A 168 -0.55 5.79 -8.03
C ALA A 168 -0.41 6.08 -9.54
N LEU A 169 0.47 5.34 -10.24
CA LEU A 169 0.67 5.45 -11.69
C LEU A 169 -0.60 5.09 -12.47
N THR A 170 -1.25 3.98 -12.10
CA THR A 170 -2.48 3.53 -12.75
C THR A 170 -3.59 4.56 -12.61
N LEU A 171 -3.81 5.07 -11.40
CA LEU A 171 -4.81 6.12 -11.15
C LEU A 171 -4.46 7.44 -11.84
N LEU A 172 -3.18 7.82 -11.88
CA LEU A 172 -2.70 9.01 -12.56
C LEU A 172 -2.89 8.92 -14.08
N SER A 173 -2.62 7.74 -14.64
CA SER A 173 -2.85 7.40 -16.04
C SER A 173 -4.35 7.46 -16.37
N THR A 174 -5.18 6.86 -15.53
CA THR A 174 -6.65 6.89 -15.68
C THR A 174 -7.22 8.31 -15.60
N ALA A 175 -6.72 9.13 -14.68
CA ALA A 175 -7.11 10.55 -14.58
C ALA A 175 -6.73 11.34 -15.86
N THR A 176 -5.56 11.04 -16.43
CA THR A 176 -5.11 11.64 -17.69
C THR A 176 -5.99 11.21 -18.86
N PHE A 177 -6.30 9.91 -18.95
CA PHE A 177 -7.24 9.33 -19.91
C PHE A 177 -8.61 10.02 -19.83
N ALA A 178 -9.20 10.13 -18.63
CA ALA A 178 -10.48 10.79 -18.44
C ALA A 178 -10.46 12.27 -18.89
N LYS A 179 -9.39 13.00 -18.53
CA LYS A 179 -9.19 14.39 -18.98
C LYS A 179 -9.12 14.50 -20.51
N GLN A 180 -8.39 13.59 -21.16
CA GLN A 180 -8.27 13.60 -22.62
C GLN A 180 -9.60 13.33 -23.33
N ILE A 181 -10.42 12.39 -22.81
CA ILE A 181 -11.77 12.12 -23.32
C ILE A 181 -12.65 13.37 -23.22
N VAL A 182 -12.71 14.00 -22.03
CA VAL A 182 -13.52 15.20 -21.81
C VAL A 182 -13.07 16.36 -22.71
N GLN A 183 -11.74 16.55 -22.86
CA GLN A 183 -11.15 17.58 -23.71
C GLN A 183 -11.17 17.23 -25.21
N ARG A 184 -11.72 16.07 -25.59
CA ARG A 184 -11.77 15.59 -26.96
C ARG A 184 -10.40 15.42 -27.65
N LYS A 185 -9.36 15.16 -26.85
CA LYS A 185 -7.99 14.86 -27.31
C LYS A 185 -7.80 13.38 -27.60
N SER A 186 -6.65 13.00 -28.15
CA SER A 186 -6.25 11.61 -28.33
C SER A 186 -6.06 10.94 -26.97
N TRP A 187 -6.85 9.91 -26.70
CA TRP A 187 -6.88 9.19 -25.41
C TRP A 187 -6.37 7.75 -25.51
N LEU A 188 -6.25 7.21 -26.72
CA LEU A 188 -5.98 5.78 -26.92
C LEU A 188 -4.63 5.36 -26.36
N GLY A 189 -3.57 6.16 -26.60
CA GLY A 189 -2.24 5.85 -26.04
C GLY A 189 -2.23 5.85 -24.52
N GLN A 190 -3.02 6.75 -23.90
CA GLN A 190 -3.14 6.78 -22.44
C GLN A 190 -3.95 5.59 -21.90
N ALA A 191 -4.97 5.16 -22.64
CA ALA A 191 -5.70 3.92 -22.32
C ALA A 191 -4.77 2.70 -22.32
N MET A 192 -3.90 2.57 -23.34
CA MET A 192 -2.92 1.50 -23.44
C MET A 192 -1.93 1.52 -22.26
N TRP A 193 -1.45 2.70 -21.85
CA TRP A 193 -0.63 2.83 -20.64
C TRP A 193 -1.37 2.39 -19.38
N THR A 194 -2.65 2.75 -19.23
CA THR A 194 -3.46 2.33 -18.08
C THR A 194 -3.62 0.82 -18.03
N VAL A 195 -3.87 0.18 -19.18
CA VAL A 195 -3.94 -1.29 -19.28
C VAL A 195 -2.61 -1.94 -18.89
N LEU A 196 -1.49 -1.44 -19.44
CA LEU A 196 -0.15 -1.95 -19.15
C LEU A 196 0.17 -1.87 -17.65
N LEU A 197 -0.05 -0.71 -17.03
CA LEU A 197 0.19 -0.50 -15.60
C LEU A 197 -0.71 -1.37 -14.72
N SER A 198 -1.97 -1.58 -15.15
CA SER A 198 -2.90 -2.46 -14.44
C SER A 198 -2.43 -3.91 -14.46
N LEU A 199 -1.98 -4.41 -15.62
CA LEU A 199 -1.43 -5.76 -15.75
C LEU A 199 -0.16 -5.94 -14.92
N LEU A 200 0.77 -4.97 -14.95
CA LEU A 200 1.95 -4.98 -14.08
C LEU A 200 1.57 -5.03 -12.59
N GLY A 201 0.57 -4.24 -12.19
CA GLY A 201 0.08 -4.24 -10.81
C GLY A 201 -0.43 -5.61 -10.36
N THR A 202 -1.17 -6.32 -11.21
CA THR A 202 -1.67 -7.66 -10.88
C THR A 202 -0.56 -8.71 -10.80
N LEU A 203 0.52 -8.56 -11.58
CA LEU A 203 1.69 -9.44 -11.51
C LEU A 203 2.62 -9.12 -10.34
N ASN A 204 2.46 -7.94 -9.73
CA ASN A 204 3.14 -7.61 -8.49
C ASN A 204 2.40 -8.19 -7.28
N LYS A 205 1.08 -8.08 -7.26
CA LYS A 205 0.25 -8.58 -6.14
C LYS A 205 -1.19 -8.77 -6.59
N PHE A 206 -1.77 -9.94 -6.30
CA PHE A 206 -3.15 -10.26 -6.68
C PHE A 206 -4.18 -9.25 -6.11
N THR A 207 -3.87 -8.59 -4.99
CA THR A 207 -4.76 -7.56 -4.42
C THR A 207 -4.92 -6.33 -5.32
N PHE A 208 -4.19 -6.24 -6.44
CA PHE A 208 -4.41 -5.23 -7.45
C PHE A 208 -5.62 -5.49 -8.35
N LEU A 209 -6.11 -6.74 -8.42
CA LEU A 209 -7.27 -7.09 -9.25
C LEU A 209 -8.50 -6.19 -9.04
N PRO A 210 -8.93 -5.89 -7.80
CA PRO A 210 -10.03 -4.96 -7.56
C PRO A 210 -9.79 -3.55 -8.10
N ILE A 211 -8.55 -3.05 -8.01
CA ILE A 211 -8.18 -1.73 -8.54
C ILE A 211 -8.24 -1.74 -10.06
N MET A 212 -7.71 -2.79 -10.70
CA MET A 212 -7.81 -2.99 -12.15
C MET A 212 -9.27 -3.04 -12.61
N ALA A 213 -10.12 -3.82 -11.93
CA ALA A 213 -11.54 -3.92 -12.25
C ALA A 213 -12.25 -2.56 -12.14
N ALA A 214 -11.99 -1.82 -11.07
CA ALA A 214 -12.56 -0.48 -10.87
C ALA A 214 -12.11 0.51 -11.96
N VAL A 215 -10.82 0.51 -12.28
CA VAL A 215 -10.23 1.38 -13.32
C VAL A 215 -10.84 1.05 -14.68
N PHE A 216 -10.95 -0.22 -15.06
CA PHE A 216 -11.53 -0.63 -16.33
C PHE A 216 -13.02 -0.31 -16.41
N THR A 217 -13.77 -0.53 -15.33
CA THR A 217 -15.18 -0.12 -15.23
C THR A 217 -15.33 1.38 -15.44
N TYR A 218 -14.49 2.18 -14.78
CA TYR A 218 -14.50 3.64 -14.95
C TYR A 218 -14.13 4.05 -16.37
N MET A 219 -13.11 3.44 -16.98
CA MET A 219 -12.72 3.73 -18.38
C MET A 219 -13.83 3.37 -19.35
N LEU A 220 -14.46 2.21 -19.20
CA LEU A 220 -15.61 1.79 -20.05
C LEU A 220 -16.78 2.76 -19.90
N TRP A 221 -17.10 3.15 -18.65
CA TRP A 221 -18.14 4.15 -18.39
C TRP A 221 -17.83 5.49 -19.06
N MET A 222 -16.59 5.98 -18.99
CA MET A 222 -16.17 7.21 -19.65
C MET A 222 -16.30 7.12 -21.19
N ILE A 223 -15.88 6.00 -21.78
CA ILE A 223 -16.01 5.76 -23.22
C ILE A 223 -17.49 5.72 -23.61
N TRP A 224 -18.30 4.97 -22.87
CA TRP A 224 -19.74 4.83 -23.12
C TRP A 224 -20.45 6.20 -23.03
N ARG A 225 -20.24 6.93 -21.94
CA ARG A 225 -20.85 8.27 -21.73
C ARG A 225 -20.51 9.26 -22.84
N HIS A 226 -19.31 9.23 -23.37
CA HIS A 226 -18.86 10.16 -24.42
C HIS A 226 -19.11 9.64 -25.84
N ARG A 227 -19.30 8.33 -26.06
CA ARG A 227 -19.68 7.74 -27.37
C ARG A 227 -21.12 8.02 -27.75
N LEU A 228 -22.03 8.04 -26.81
CA LEU A 228 -23.45 8.32 -27.06
C LEU A 228 -23.69 9.69 -27.70
N HIS A 229 -22.70 10.56 -27.69
CA HIS A 229 -22.72 11.90 -28.32
C HIS A 229 -22.09 11.95 -29.74
N GLY A 230 -22.11 10.85 -30.49
CA GLY A 230 -21.93 10.87 -31.96
C GLY A 230 -20.52 10.64 -32.53
N ARG A 231 -19.65 9.79 -31.95
CA ARG A 231 -18.24 9.67 -32.39
C ARG A 231 -17.72 8.26 -32.72
N LYS A 232 -18.27 7.59 -33.67
CA LYS A 232 -17.69 6.32 -34.16
C LYS A 232 -16.37 6.48 -34.97
N ARG A 233 -16.09 7.64 -35.58
CA ARG A 233 -14.98 7.85 -36.52
C ARG A 233 -13.62 8.21 -35.88
N THR A 234 -13.55 8.51 -34.58
CA THR A 234 -12.34 9.08 -33.96
C THR A 234 -11.31 8.05 -33.50
N THR A 235 -11.72 6.87 -33.12
CA THR A 235 -10.80 5.84 -32.53
C THR A 235 -9.78 5.34 -33.58
N PHE A 236 -10.22 5.08 -34.80
CA PHE A 236 -9.34 4.62 -35.87
C PHE A 236 -8.34 5.68 -36.31
N LYS A 237 -8.79 6.94 -36.43
CA LYS A 237 -7.89 8.07 -36.69
C LYS A 237 -6.84 8.27 -35.60
N GLN A 238 -7.24 8.10 -34.31
CA GLN A 238 -6.30 8.15 -33.18
C GLN A 238 -5.30 7.02 -33.20
N TRP A 239 -5.72 5.80 -33.59
CA TRP A 239 -4.84 4.66 -33.79
C TRP A 239 -3.78 4.93 -34.85
N GLN A 240 -4.17 5.52 -35.97
CA GLN A 240 -3.23 5.89 -37.05
C GLN A 240 -2.29 7.01 -36.64
N ALA A 241 -2.77 7.97 -35.81
CA ALA A 241 -1.98 9.11 -35.33
C ALA A 241 -0.95 8.76 -34.26
N LEU A 242 -1.05 7.58 -33.61
CA LEU A 242 -0.02 7.11 -32.69
C LEU A 242 1.27 6.79 -33.46
N GLN A 243 2.42 7.32 -32.99
CA GLN A 243 3.72 7.01 -33.56
C GLN A 243 3.90 5.48 -33.66
N LYS A 244 4.28 4.99 -34.83
CA LYS A 244 4.37 3.56 -35.17
C LYS A 244 5.24 2.79 -34.18
N HIS A 245 6.36 3.37 -33.73
CA HIS A 245 7.27 2.76 -32.76
C HIS A 245 6.61 2.62 -31.38
N THR A 246 6.11 3.72 -30.81
CA THR A 246 5.43 3.73 -29.49
C THR A 246 4.25 2.74 -29.46
N ARG A 247 3.46 2.72 -30.54
CA ARG A 247 2.33 1.78 -30.66
C ARG A 247 2.79 0.33 -30.65
N ARG A 248 3.87 -0.03 -31.37
CA ARG A 248 4.40 -1.39 -31.42
C ARG A 248 4.93 -1.83 -30.05
N VAL A 249 5.70 -0.97 -29.37
CA VAL A 249 6.22 -1.24 -28.03
C VAL A 249 5.11 -1.44 -27.01
N GLN A 250 4.12 -0.53 -26.97
CA GLN A 250 2.99 -0.66 -26.06
C GLN A 250 2.18 -1.94 -26.31
N LEU A 251 1.88 -2.25 -27.57
CA LEU A 251 1.14 -3.47 -27.93
C LEU A 251 1.93 -4.73 -27.58
N GLY A 252 3.22 -4.77 -27.88
CA GLY A 252 4.07 -5.91 -27.54
C GLY A 252 4.12 -6.14 -26.03
N ALA A 253 4.32 -5.06 -25.27
CA ALA A 253 4.31 -5.14 -23.80
C ALA A 253 2.95 -5.59 -23.23
N ILE A 254 1.84 -5.02 -23.75
CA ILE A 254 0.50 -5.45 -23.34
C ILE A 254 0.25 -6.91 -23.70
N ALA A 255 0.65 -7.35 -24.89
CA ALA A 255 0.47 -8.74 -25.31
C ALA A 255 1.22 -9.71 -24.37
N ILE A 256 2.48 -9.43 -24.07
CA ILE A 256 3.28 -10.25 -23.14
C ILE A 256 2.61 -10.29 -21.77
N LEU A 257 2.25 -9.13 -21.20
CA LEU A 257 1.64 -9.07 -19.89
C LEU A 257 0.24 -9.70 -19.86
N ALA A 258 -0.53 -9.61 -20.94
CA ALA A 258 -1.83 -10.27 -21.07
C ALA A 258 -1.68 -11.80 -21.12
N VAL A 259 -0.67 -12.32 -21.83
CA VAL A 259 -0.37 -13.75 -21.83
C VAL A 259 -0.01 -14.22 -20.42
N LEU A 260 0.83 -13.47 -19.69
CA LEU A 260 1.16 -13.78 -18.30
C LEU A 260 -0.06 -13.71 -17.37
N PHE A 261 -0.90 -12.70 -17.55
CA PHE A 261 -2.14 -12.58 -16.81
C PHE A 261 -3.07 -13.77 -17.06
N CYS A 262 -3.25 -14.16 -18.31
CA CYS A 262 -4.06 -15.32 -18.66
C CYS A 262 -3.43 -16.62 -18.14
N TRP A 263 -2.10 -16.75 -18.18
CA TRP A 263 -1.39 -17.91 -17.65
C TRP A 263 -1.62 -18.11 -16.16
N TYR A 264 -1.54 -17.03 -15.38
CA TYR A 264 -1.77 -17.13 -13.94
C TYR A 264 -3.27 -17.12 -13.60
N TYR A 265 -3.97 -16.04 -13.89
CA TYR A 265 -5.35 -15.87 -13.44
C TYR A 265 -6.35 -16.68 -14.28
N GLY A 266 -6.20 -16.70 -15.61
CA GLY A 266 -7.10 -17.42 -16.51
C GLY A 266 -7.00 -18.93 -16.30
N VAL A 267 -5.80 -19.49 -16.38
CA VAL A 267 -5.57 -20.93 -16.20
C VAL A 267 -5.96 -21.36 -14.77
N ASN A 268 -5.60 -20.56 -13.75
CA ASN A 268 -5.98 -20.87 -12.37
C ASN A 268 -7.52 -20.92 -12.20
N THR A 269 -8.23 -19.97 -12.80
CA THR A 269 -9.71 -19.94 -12.73
C THR A 269 -10.32 -21.15 -13.43
N VAL A 270 -9.79 -21.57 -14.58
CA VAL A 270 -10.32 -22.72 -15.34
C VAL A 270 -10.01 -24.05 -14.64
N LEU A 271 -8.77 -24.24 -14.18
CA LEU A 271 -8.34 -25.53 -13.62
C LEU A 271 -8.72 -25.70 -12.15
N TYR A 272 -8.66 -24.63 -11.38
CA TYR A 272 -8.81 -24.69 -9.91
C TYR A 272 -10.03 -23.94 -9.38
N GLN A 273 -10.87 -23.39 -10.25
CA GLN A 273 -12.05 -22.58 -9.88
C GLN A 273 -11.70 -21.39 -8.96
N ASN A 274 -10.44 -20.97 -8.97
CA ASN A 274 -9.92 -19.90 -8.11
C ASN A 274 -8.81 -19.13 -8.85
N PRO A 275 -8.93 -17.82 -9.05
CA PRO A 275 -7.89 -17.04 -9.71
C PRO A 275 -6.59 -16.95 -8.88
N VAL A 276 -6.68 -17.13 -7.55
CA VAL A 276 -5.54 -17.16 -6.62
C VAL A 276 -5.59 -18.47 -5.87
N VAL A 277 -4.86 -19.46 -6.38
CA VAL A 277 -4.92 -20.84 -5.89
C VAL A 277 -4.34 -20.98 -4.49
N GLN A 278 -4.92 -21.88 -3.73
CA GLN A 278 -4.34 -22.32 -2.46
C GLN A 278 -3.33 -23.44 -2.71
N CYS A 279 -2.35 -23.58 -1.80
CA CYS A 279 -1.26 -24.53 -1.94
C CYS A 279 -1.75 -25.95 -2.26
N HIS A 280 -2.71 -26.48 -1.51
CA HIS A 280 -3.24 -27.84 -1.64
C HIS A 280 -4.05 -28.09 -2.94
N GLN A 281 -4.42 -27.04 -3.68
CA GLN A 281 -5.07 -27.20 -4.98
C GLN A 281 -4.06 -27.58 -6.09
N VAL A 282 -2.77 -27.31 -5.86
CA VAL A 282 -1.69 -27.51 -6.85
C VAL A 282 -0.69 -28.56 -6.41
N ILE A 283 -0.48 -28.71 -5.09
CA ILE A 283 0.57 -29.52 -4.48
C ILE A 283 -0.07 -30.41 -3.42
N ASP A 284 0.55 -31.55 -3.14
CA ASP A 284 0.13 -32.42 -2.05
C ASP A 284 0.08 -31.67 -0.70
N PRO A 285 -0.98 -31.84 0.11
CA PRO A 285 -1.13 -31.18 1.40
C PRO A 285 0.04 -31.39 2.36
N SER A 286 0.70 -32.56 2.32
CA SER A 286 1.85 -32.87 3.19
C SER A 286 3.04 -31.94 2.89
N ARG A 287 3.23 -31.58 1.64
CA ARG A 287 4.26 -30.61 1.22
C ARG A 287 3.88 -29.17 1.56
N CYS A 288 2.58 -28.85 1.52
CA CYS A 288 2.05 -27.54 1.89
C CYS A 288 2.19 -27.24 3.39
N ALA A 289 2.33 -28.24 4.24
CA ALA A 289 2.48 -28.09 5.71
C ALA A 289 3.70 -27.24 6.12
N SER A 290 4.69 -27.10 5.22
CA SER A 290 5.82 -26.18 5.43
C SER A 290 5.51 -24.69 5.14
N PHE A 291 4.34 -24.38 4.59
CA PHE A 291 3.90 -23.02 4.31
C PHE A 291 2.99 -22.53 5.46
N GLU A 292 3.57 -21.81 6.42
CA GLU A 292 2.89 -21.38 7.66
C GLU A 292 1.48 -20.75 7.45
N PRO A 293 1.23 -19.85 6.47
CA PRO A 293 -0.11 -19.29 6.29
C PRO A 293 -1.14 -20.35 5.89
N TRP A 294 -0.75 -21.33 5.07
CA TRP A 294 -1.61 -22.42 4.65
C TRP A 294 -1.84 -23.40 5.79
N GLU A 295 -0.78 -23.83 6.48
CA GLU A 295 -0.83 -24.77 7.61
C GLU A 295 -1.76 -24.25 8.72
N ARG A 296 -1.60 -22.98 9.09
CA ARG A 296 -2.48 -22.33 10.06
C ARG A 296 -3.94 -22.38 9.61
N ASN A 297 -4.23 -21.95 8.37
CA ASN A 297 -5.60 -21.90 7.88
C ASN A 297 -6.20 -23.31 7.75
N TYR A 298 -5.40 -24.30 7.35
CA TYR A 298 -5.82 -25.70 7.26
C TYR A 298 -6.19 -26.28 8.63
N LYS A 299 -5.36 -26.03 9.65
CA LYS A 299 -5.66 -26.45 11.05
C LYS A 299 -6.93 -25.77 11.57
N LEU A 300 -7.11 -24.49 11.29
CA LEU A 300 -8.31 -23.76 11.71
C LEU A 300 -9.59 -24.29 11.06
N ALA A 301 -9.54 -24.62 9.78
CA ALA A 301 -10.69 -25.17 9.05
C ALA A 301 -11.11 -26.55 9.56
N GLN A 302 -10.21 -27.28 10.24
CA GLN A 302 -10.51 -28.59 10.86
C GLN A 302 -11.11 -28.46 12.28
N THR A 303 -11.06 -27.30 12.90
CA THR A 303 -11.64 -27.05 14.21
C THR A 303 -13.10 -26.67 14.05
N GLU A 304 -14.01 -27.45 14.65
CA GLU A 304 -15.42 -27.06 14.73
C GLU A 304 -15.58 -25.80 15.57
N GLN A 305 -15.69 -24.66 14.92
CA GLN A 305 -15.97 -23.38 15.58
C GLN A 305 -17.35 -22.88 15.19
N SER A 306 -18.18 -22.60 16.19
CA SER A 306 -19.47 -21.93 15.95
C SER A 306 -19.23 -20.47 15.59
N VAL A 307 -19.40 -20.12 14.32
CA VAL A 307 -19.21 -18.75 13.82
C VAL A 307 -20.54 -18.05 13.76
N SER A 308 -20.60 -16.85 14.30
CA SER A 308 -21.75 -15.98 14.07
C SER A 308 -21.67 -15.35 12.66
N PRO A 309 -22.56 -15.70 11.71
CA PRO A 309 -22.51 -15.17 10.34
C PRO A 309 -23.01 -13.72 10.25
N ASN A 310 -22.91 -12.95 11.32
CA ASN A 310 -23.39 -11.57 11.36
C ASN A 310 -22.39 -10.62 10.67
N PRO A 311 -22.69 -10.10 9.45
CA PRO A 311 -21.78 -9.24 8.72
C PRO A 311 -21.58 -7.87 9.39
N LEU A 312 -22.55 -7.38 10.17
CA LEU A 312 -22.42 -6.10 10.87
C LEU A 312 -21.39 -6.20 12.00
N ARG A 313 -21.50 -7.25 12.84
CA ARG A 313 -20.54 -7.51 13.91
C ARG A 313 -19.14 -7.71 13.32
N PHE A 314 -19.02 -8.55 12.30
CA PHE A 314 -17.76 -8.74 11.60
C PHE A 314 -17.19 -7.42 11.07
N SER A 315 -18.03 -6.54 10.48
CA SER A 315 -17.57 -5.25 9.95
C SER A 315 -17.00 -4.34 11.03
N VAL A 316 -17.60 -4.31 12.21
CA VAL A 316 -17.09 -3.53 13.35
C VAL A 316 -15.74 -4.08 13.81
N ASP A 317 -15.67 -5.39 14.05
CA ASP A 317 -14.45 -6.06 14.53
C ASP A 317 -13.32 -5.98 13.48
N TRP A 318 -13.64 -6.16 12.19
CA TRP A 318 -12.70 -6.02 11.07
C TRP A 318 -12.15 -4.60 10.95
N THR A 319 -13.03 -3.58 10.99
CA THR A 319 -12.61 -2.18 10.91
C THR A 319 -11.74 -1.81 12.11
N GLY A 320 -12.14 -2.22 13.32
CA GLY A 320 -11.34 -2.03 14.52
C GLY A 320 -9.99 -2.70 14.45
N GLY A 321 -9.94 -3.95 14.01
CA GLY A 321 -8.71 -4.72 13.84
C GLY A 321 -7.77 -4.14 12.78
N MET A 322 -8.31 -3.72 11.61
CA MET A 322 -7.53 -3.06 10.56
C MET A 322 -6.95 -1.74 11.05
N PHE A 323 -7.79 -0.90 11.69
CA PHE A 323 -7.38 0.40 12.19
C PHE A 323 -6.32 0.27 13.29
N TYR A 324 -6.56 -0.60 14.27
CA TYR A 324 -5.63 -0.85 15.36
C TYR A 324 -4.24 -1.26 14.85
N ARG A 325 -4.19 -2.14 13.86
CA ARG A 325 -2.92 -2.63 13.28
C ARG A 325 -2.18 -1.63 12.38
N LEU A 326 -2.78 -0.49 12.04
CA LEU A 326 -2.06 0.64 11.45
C LEU A 326 -1.12 1.31 12.48
N PHE A 327 -1.49 1.26 13.76
CA PHE A 327 -0.78 1.91 14.87
C PHE A 327 0.08 0.96 15.69
N PHE A 328 0.32 -0.25 15.22
CA PHE A 328 1.29 -1.14 15.86
C PHE A 328 2.67 -0.50 15.90
N THR A 329 3.28 -0.60 17.07
CA THR A 329 4.71 -0.40 17.23
C THR A 329 5.38 -1.77 17.15
N ILE A 330 6.39 -1.90 16.31
CA ILE A 330 7.22 -3.09 16.21
C ILE A 330 8.49 -2.80 16.99
N ASN A 331 8.78 -3.60 18.01
CA ASN A 331 9.89 -3.34 18.93
C ASN A 331 11.10 -4.22 18.67
N GLY A 332 10.89 -5.45 18.24
CA GLY A 332 11.93 -6.42 17.97
C GLY A 332 11.87 -6.99 16.56
N ALA A 333 13.00 -7.44 16.03
CA ALA A 333 13.09 -8.02 14.71
C ALA A 333 12.49 -9.41 14.63
N THR A 334 12.58 -10.21 15.68
CA THR A 334 12.19 -11.62 15.69
C THR A 334 11.39 -12.00 16.94
N GLY A 335 10.59 -13.07 16.84
CA GLY A 335 9.89 -13.69 17.96
C GLY A 335 8.49 -13.15 18.27
N PRO A 336 7.78 -13.72 19.27
CA PRO A 336 6.41 -13.38 19.63
C PRO A 336 6.25 -11.95 20.20
N LYS A 337 7.31 -11.34 20.70
CA LYS A 337 7.33 -9.96 21.23
C LYS A 337 7.42 -8.88 20.17
N ARG A 338 7.40 -9.24 18.88
CA ARG A 338 7.48 -8.29 17.74
C ARG A 338 6.44 -7.16 17.78
N TYR A 339 5.30 -7.45 18.40
CA TYR A 339 4.16 -6.56 18.45
C TYR A 339 3.87 -6.21 19.89
N THR A 340 4.46 -5.16 20.41
CA THR A 340 4.06 -4.65 21.71
C THR A 340 3.08 -3.49 21.56
N ASN A 341 2.02 -3.57 22.34
CA ASN A 341 0.85 -2.71 22.21
C ASN A 341 0.81 -1.58 23.24
N HIS A 342 1.77 -1.56 24.18
CA HIS A 342 1.64 -0.77 25.39
C HIS A 342 1.48 0.75 25.19
N VAL A 343 1.78 1.26 24.01
CA VAL A 343 1.74 2.70 23.73
C VAL A 343 0.86 3.05 22.53
N ALA A 344 0.70 2.12 21.61
CA ALA A 344 -0.12 2.36 20.44
C ALA A 344 -1.61 2.51 20.77
N MET A 345 -2.08 1.89 21.87
CA MET A 345 -3.52 1.83 22.20
C MET A 345 -4.17 3.21 22.39
N PRO A 346 -3.70 4.11 23.29
CA PRO A 346 -4.34 5.42 23.46
C PRO A 346 -4.29 6.26 22.19
N ILE A 347 -3.18 6.17 21.44
CA ILE A 347 -3.01 6.90 20.18
C ILE A 347 -3.90 6.31 19.10
N ALA A 348 -3.96 4.97 18.98
CA ALA A 348 -4.88 4.31 18.08
C ALA A 348 -6.34 4.67 18.38
N MET A 349 -6.73 4.70 19.66
CA MET A 349 -8.07 5.13 20.08
C MET A 349 -8.35 6.59 19.73
N ALA A 350 -7.43 7.51 20.02
CA ALA A 350 -7.58 8.92 19.67
C ALA A 350 -7.67 9.13 18.16
N ALA A 351 -6.82 8.43 17.37
CA ALA A 351 -6.86 8.47 15.92
C ALA A 351 -8.16 7.84 15.37
N ALA A 352 -8.69 6.77 16.02
CA ALA A 352 -9.98 6.18 15.69
C ALA A 352 -11.12 7.16 15.91
N VAL A 353 -11.17 7.83 17.07
CA VAL A 353 -12.18 8.85 17.38
C VAL A 353 -12.13 9.98 16.34
N LEU A 354 -10.94 10.52 16.05
CA LEU A 354 -10.79 11.55 15.02
C LEU A 354 -11.25 11.05 13.63
N SER A 355 -10.93 9.81 13.28
CA SER A 355 -11.32 9.23 11.99
C SER A 355 -12.82 9.00 11.89
N VAL A 356 -13.47 8.48 12.95
CA VAL A 356 -14.92 8.26 13.01
C VAL A 356 -15.66 9.60 12.95
N CYS A 357 -15.27 10.58 13.76
CA CYS A 357 -15.83 11.92 13.70
C CYS A 357 -15.64 12.54 12.31
N GLY A 358 -14.45 12.40 11.75
CA GLY A 358 -14.15 12.84 10.38
C GLY A 358 -15.03 12.15 9.34
N ALA A 359 -15.25 10.84 9.45
CA ALA A 359 -16.11 10.08 8.54
C ALA A 359 -17.57 10.55 8.60
N VAL A 360 -18.13 10.70 9.81
CA VAL A 360 -19.51 11.20 10.01
C VAL A 360 -19.66 12.60 9.41
N ILE A 361 -18.73 13.49 9.69
CA ILE A 361 -18.70 14.85 9.13
C ILE A 361 -18.59 14.79 7.59
N THR A 362 -17.71 13.96 7.09
CA THR A 362 -17.48 13.81 5.65
C THR A 362 -18.72 13.32 4.92
N LEU A 363 -19.44 12.33 5.46
CA LEU A 363 -20.70 11.83 4.89
C LEU A 363 -21.71 12.96 4.70
N ARG A 364 -21.84 13.87 5.69
CA ARG A 364 -22.74 15.04 5.59
C ARG A 364 -22.36 15.98 4.44
N TYR A 365 -21.08 16.12 4.15
CA TYR A 365 -20.56 17.04 3.11
C TYR A 365 -20.12 16.34 1.83
N LEU A 366 -20.26 15.01 1.73
CA LEU A 366 -19.71 14.18 0.67
C LEU A 366 -20.11 14.68 -0.74
N ARG A 367 -21.39 14.98 -0.93
CA ARG A 367 -21.87 15.52 -2.22
C ARG A 367 -21.16 16.83 -2.60
N ARG A 368 -20.88 17.70 -1.62
CA ARG A 368 -20.21 19.00 -1.88
C ARG A 368 -18.72 18.79 -2.15
N ILE A 369 -18.08 17.87 -1.44
CA ILE A 369 -16.65 17.54 -1.62
C ILE A 369 -16.42 16.93 -3.00
N LEU A 370 -17.30 16.02 -3.42
CA LEU A 370 -17.19 15.32 -4.69
C LEU A 370 -17.78 16.09 -5.88
N ALA A 371 -18.62 17.11 -5.62
CA ALA A 371 -19.22 17.91 -6.66
C ALA A 371 -18.15 18.52 -7.57
N HIS A 372 -18.24 18.21 -8.86
CA HIS A 372 -17.33 18.72 -9.88
C HIS A 372 -15.85 18.28 -9.77
N ASP A 373 -15.52 17.22 -8.98
CA ASP A 373 -14.18 16.63 -8.91
C ASP A 373 -14.15 15.19 -9.43
N PRO A 374 -14.19 14.99 -10.74
CA PRO A 374 -14.24 13.63 -11.32
C PRO A 374 -12.98 12.81 -11.04
N VAL A 375 -11.83 13.46 -10.81
CA VAL A 375 -10.58 12.76 -10.46
C VAL A 375 -10.70 12.19 -9.06
N PHE A 376 -11.20 12.96 -8.10
CA PHE A 376 -11.36 12.47 -6.74
C PHE A 376 -12.43 11.37 -6.65
N VAL A 377 -13.55 11.52 -7.39
CA VAL A 377 -14.58 10.46 -7.51
C VAL A 377 -13.98 9.16 -8.02
N MET A 378 -13.17 9.21 -9.09
CA MET A 378 -12.50 8.03 -9.64
C MET A 378 -11.59 7.36 -8.62
N ILE A 379 -10.76 8.14 -7.90
CA ILE A 379 -9.83 7.62 -6.90
C ILE A 379 -10.60 6.92 -5.77
N LEU A 380 -11.64 7.56 -5.25
CA LEU A 380 -12.47 7.00 -4.19
C LEU A 380 -13.25 5.78 -4.65
N PHE A 381 -13.75 5.76 -5.88
CA PHE A 381 -14.40 4.59 -6.47
C PHE A 381 -13.45 3.38 -6.48
N ALA A 382 -12.23 3.57 -6.99
CA ALA A 382 -11.21 2.51 -6.98
C ALA A 382 -10.86 2.05 -5.55
N GLY A 383 -10.71 2.99 -4.62
CA GLY A 383 -10.48 2.70 -3.20
C GLY A 383 -11.63 1.94 -2.54
N MET A 384 -12.87 2.31 -2.82
CA MET A 384 -14.06 1.61 -2.29
C MET A 384 -14.19 0.19 -2.82
N VAL A 385 -13.99 -0.02 -4.13
CA VAL A 385 -13.98 -1.37 -4.73
C VAL A 385 -12.90 -2.23 -4.08
N TYR A 386 -11.73 -1.67 -3.83
CA TYR A 386 -10.63 -2.34 -3.14
C TYR A 386 -11.02 -2.75 -1.70
N VAL A 387 -11.55 -1.80 -0.91
CA VAL A 387 -11.97 -2.07 0.50
C VAL A 387 -13.06 -3.14 0.55
N VAL A 388 -14.09 -3.02 -0.30
CA VAL A 388 -15.19 -4.00 -0.35
C VAL A 388 -14.67 -5.39 -0.73
N SER A 389 -13.76 -5.48 -1.70
CA SER A 389 -13.15 -6.76 -2.09
C SER A 389 -12.30 -7.36 -0.98
N LEU A 390 -11.52 -6.54 -0.27
CA LEU A 390 -10.72 -6.98 0.87
C LEU A 390 -11.61 -7.46 2.03
N TRP A 391 -12.65 -6.69 2.34
CA TRP A 391 -13.63 -7.04 3.35
C TRP A 391 -14.33 -8.36 3.00
N GLY A 392 -14.83 -8.49 1.76
CA GLY A 392 -15.53 -9.70 1.31
C GLY A 392 -14.66 -10.96 1.40
N ARG A 393 -13.37 -10.83 1.03
CA ARG A 393 -12.41 -11.94 1.19
C ARG A 393 -12.21 -12.30 2.65
N ASN A 394 -11.92 -11.31 3.52
CA ASN A 394 -11.72 -11.57 4.95
C ASN A 394 -12.98 -12.12 5.63
N PHE A 395 -14.18 -11.70 5.18
CA PHE A 395 -15.43 -12.23 5.69
C PHE A 395 -15.64 -13.70 5.26
N ASN A 396 -15.34 -14.03 4.02
CA ASN A 396 -15.37 -15.41 3.55
C ASN A 396 -14.36 -16.30 4.31
N ASP A 397 -13.14 -15.81 4.52
CA ASP A 397 -12.13 -16.51 5.33
C ASP A 397 -12.63 -16.71 6.79
N TYR A 398 -13.27 -15.69 7.38
CA TYR A 398 -13.87 -15.78 8.72
C TYR A 398 -14.98 -16.86 8.78
N LEU A 399 -15.84 -16.94 7.79
CA LEU A 399 -16.91 -17.95 7.74
C LEU A 399 -16.34 -19.38 7.64
N ASN A 400 -15.24 -19.54 6.90
CA ASN A 400 -14.63 -20.86 6.66
C ASN A 400 -13.66 -21.30 7.76
N LEU A 401 -13.03 -20.36 8.47
CA LEU A 401 -11.95 -20.63 9.43
C LEU A 401 -12.37 -20.44 10.89
N GLY A 402 -13.57 -19.93 11.14
CA GLY A 402 -14.07 -19.68 12.49
C GLY A 402 -13.51 -18.46 13.19
N GLN A 403 -12.43 -17.87 12.66
CA GLN A 403 -11.79 -16.70 13.26
C GLN A 403 -11.24 -15.72 12.22
N MET A 404 -11.05 -14.48 12.66
CA MET A 404 -10.53 -13.42 11.80
C MET A 404 -9.03 -13.61 11.56
N VAL A 405 -8.65 -14.02 10.36
CA VAL A 405 -7.25 -14.18 9.91
C VAL A 405 -6.87 -13.08 8.91
N ALA A 406 -5.57 -12.83 8.77
CA ALA A 406 -5.01 -11.88 7.79
C ALA A 406 -5.60 -10.45 7.87
N ILE A 407 -6.08 -10.02 9.04
CA ILE A 407 -6.51 -8.66 9.28
C ILE A 407 -5.30 -7.83 9.63
N ASN A 408 -4.80 -7.05 8.67
CA ASN A 408 -3.64 -6.20 8.87
C ASN A 408 -3.83 -4.86 8.14
N GLY A 409 -3.69 -3.76 8.88
CA GLY A 409 -3.85 -2.40 8.35
C GLY A 409 -2.93 -2.05 7.18
N ARG A 410 -1.77 -2.74 7.05
CA ARG A 410 -0.86 -2.57 5.90
C ARG A 410 -1.55 -2.80 4.54
N TYR A 411 -2.56 -3.65 4.50
CA TYR A 411 -3.31 -3.90 3.25
C TYR A 411 -4.08 -2.66 2.75
N LEU A 412 -4.34 -1.69 3.62
CA LEU A 412 -4.99 -0.43 3.23
C LEU A 412 -4.02 0.60 2.65
N HIS A 413 -2.69 0.43 2.78
CA HIS A 413 -1.69 1.41 2.35
C HIS A 413 -1.92 1.93 0.92
N PRO A 414 -2.25 1.10 -0.10
CA PRO A 414 -2.43 1.58 -1.46
C PRO A 414 -3.53 2.62 -1.65
N ILE A 415 -4.50 2.66 -0.72
CA ILE A 415 -5.70 3.49 -0.82
C ILE A 415 -5.89 4.43 0.37
N LEU A 416 -5.09 4.27 1.44
CA LEU A 416 -5.26 5.00 2.70
C LEU A 416 -5.10 6.51 2.53
N LEU A 417 -4.14 6.93 1.72
CA LEU A 417 -3.83 8.34 1.50
C LEU A 417 -5.02 9.15 0.91
N PRO A 418 -5.74 8.68 -0.13
CA PRO A 418 -6.97 9.32 -0.58
C PRO A 418 -8.07 9.41 0.49
N PHE A 419 -8.21 8.40 1.35
CA PHE A 419 -9.19 8.43 2.43
C PHE A 419 -8.81 9.44 3.51
N ILE A 420 -7.53 9.57 3.86
CA ILE A 420 -7.06 10.63 4.77
C ILE A 420 -7.38 12.01 4.18
N LEU A 421 -7.13 12.21 2.88
CA LEU A 421 -7.49 13.48 2.21
C LEU A 421 -9.00 13.75 2.26
N LEU A 422 -9.82 12.73 2.09
CA LEU A 422 -11.27 12.83 2.18
C LEU A 422 -11.73 13.30 3.58
N LEU A 423 -11.16 12.74 4.64
CA LEU A 423 -11.44 13.16 6.02
C LEU A 423 -11.02 14.60 6.26
N ILE A 424 -9.83 15.00 5.80
CA ILE A 424 -9.35 16.39 5.89
C ILE A 424 -10.30 17.35 5.16
N ALA A 425 -10.76 16.97 3.97
CA ALA A 425 -11.73 17.78 3.22
C ALA A 425 -13.06 17.91 3.97
N GLY A 426 -13.53 16.85 4.64
CA GLY A 426 -14.71 16.89 5.52
C GLY A 426 -14.56 17.91 6.65
N TYR A 427 -13.47 17.85 7.39
CA TYR A 427 -13.16 18.83 8.45
C TYR A 427 -13.05 20.26 7.91
N GLN A 428 -12.41 20.45 6.76
CA GLN A 428 -12.29 21.78 6.13
C GLN A 428 -13.65 22.36 5.78
N HIS A 429 -14.59 21.55 5.31
CA HIS A 429 -15.95 21.99 4.97
C HIS A 429 -16.79 22.29 6.22
N ALA A 430 -16.72 21.44 7.25
CA ALA A 430 -17.47 21.61 8.47
C ALA A 430 -17.09 22.89 9.22
N PHE A 431 -15.80 23.12 9.35
CA PHE A 431 -15.27 24.25 10.13
C PHE A 431 -14.78 25.42 9.23
N ARG A 432 -15.39 25.59 8.05
CA ARG A 432 -14.93 26.60 7.07
C ARG A 432 -14.83 28.02 7.64
N LEU A 433 -15.72 28.39 8.54
CA LEU A 433 -15.78 29.70 9.20
C LEU A 433 -15.03 29.77 10.55
N MET A 434 -14.45 28.65 10.99
CA MET A 434 -13.81 28.51 12.33
C MET A 434 -12.31 28.18 12.20
N PRO A 435 -11.46 29.13 11.76
CA PRO A 435 -10.02 28.87 11.54
C PRO A 435 -9.29 28.41 12.81
N GLY A 436 -9.72 28.88 14.01
CA GLY A 436 -9.17 28.45 15.28
C GLY A 436 -9.41 26.96 15.55
N VAL A 437 -10.64 26.47 15.30
CA VAL A 437 -10.97 25.05 15.46
C VAL A 437 -10.16 24.18 14.50
N LYS A 438 -10.03 24.59 13.23
CA LYS A 438 -9.18 23.86 12.26
C LYS A 438 -7.73 23.79 12.70
N LEU A 439 -7.21 24.89 13.26
CA LEU A 439 -5.84 24.93 13.80
C LEU A 439 -5.66 23.95 14.96
N VAL A 440 -6.58 23.96 15.92
CA VAL A 440 -6.53 23.05 17.08
C VAL A 440 -6.59 21.60 16.64
N ILE A 441 -7.52 21.22 15.75
CA ILE A 441 -7.63 19.85 15.21
C ILE A 441 -6.33 19.46 14.52
N LEU A 442 -5.77 20.33 13.68
CA LEU A 442 -4.53 20.07 12.97
C LEU A 442 -3.36 19.84 13.95
N LEU A 443 -3.19 20.72 14.94
CA LEU A 443 -2.11 20.60 15.93
C LEU A 443 -2.26 19.35 16.81
N LEU A 444 -3.50 19.03 17.24
CA LEU A 444 -3.77 17.79 17.97
C LEU A 444 -3.44 16.56 17.14
N ALA A 445 -3.86 16.53 15.88
CA ALA A 445 -3.55 15.42 15.00
C ALA A 445 -2.04 15.28 14.78
N ILE A 446 -1.33 16.39 14.51
CA ILE A 446 0.13 16.36 14.38
C ILE A 446 0.78 15.84 15.67
N ALA A 447 0.38 16.33 16.83
CA ALA A 447 0.92 15.90 18.13
C ALA A 447 0.70 14.40 18.35
N LEU A 448 -0.54 13.91 18.18
CA LEU A 448 -0.88 12.50 18.33
C LEU A 448 -0.06 11.60 17.41
N PHE A 449 -0.01 11.94 16.12
CA PHE A 449 0.70 11.13 15.14
C PHE A 449 2.23 11.24 15.28
N SER A 450 2.77 12.38 15.71
CA SER A 450 4.21 12.54 15.92
C SER A 450 4.71 11.80 17.16
N VAL A 451 3.90 11.72 18.23
CA VAL A 451 4.24 10.99 19.46
C VAL A 451 4.04 9.49 19.28
N GLY A 452 2.98 9.06 18.62
CA GLY A 452 2.64 7.66 18.48
C GLY A 452 3.08 7.00 17.20
N GLY A 453 3.56 7.77 16.25
CA GLY A 453 3.92 7.30 14.92
C GLY A 453 5.27 7.80 14.45
N GLY A 454 5.61 7.39 13.23
CA GLY A 454 6.85 7.79 12.58
C GLY A 454 8.09 7.32 13.33
N ILE A 455 9.21 8.04 13.08
CA ILE A 455 10.52 7.67 13.63
C ILE A 455 10.62 7.88 15.14
N THR A 456 9.89 8.84 15.70
CA THR A 456 9.94 9.16 17.13
C THR A 456 9.43 8.00 17.98
N GLY A 457 8.25 7.47 17.64
CA GLY A 457 7.71 6.28 18.30
C GLY A 457 8.62 5.07 18.12
N PHE A 458 9.15 4.87 16.91
CA PHE A 458 10.09 3.81 16.62
C PHE A 458 11.34 3.87 17.51
N ILE A 459 12.06 5.00 17.53
CA ILE A 459 13.28 5.17 18.32
C ILE A 459 13.01 4.97 19.82
N HIS A 460 11.86 5.45 20.30
CA HIS A 460 11.52 5.35 21.73
C HIS A 460 11.27 3.89 22.17
N TYR A 461 10.64 3.07 21.32
CA TYR A 461 10.20 1.72 21.67
C TYR A 461 11.07 0.59 21.11
N SER A 462 12.11 0.86 20.32
CA SER A 462 13.00 -0.18 19.79
C SER A 462 13.68 -0.94 20.91
N ASP A 463 13.55 -2.27 20.92
CA ASP A 463 14.22 -3.17 21.85
C ASP A 463 15.65 -3.47 21.39
N ALA A 464 16.47 -4.05 22.25
CA ALA A 464 17.89 -4.36 21.97
C ALA A 464 18.04 -5.38 20.81
N ASP A 465 17.07 -6.29 20.63
CA ASP A 465 17.05 -7.28 19.56
C ASP A 465 16.60 -6.74 18.19
N TRP A 466 16.24 -5.44 18.14
CA TRP A 466 15.89 -4.78 16.88
C TRP A 466 17.08 -4.64 15.93
N TYR A 467 18.29 -4.45 16.45
CA TYR A 467 19.46 -4.06 15.68
C TYR A 467 20.19 -5.26 15.09
N PHE A 468 20.79 -5.08 13.90
CA PHE A 468 21.78 -6.01 13.39
C PHE A 468 22.94 -6.20 14.39
N GLU A 469 23.45 -7.40 14.49
CA GLU A 469 24.63 -7.71 15.31
C GLU A 469 25.84 -6.88 14.85
N GLY A 470 26.61 -6.35 15.81
CA GLY A 470 27.77 -5.54 15.52
C GLY A 470 27.50 -4.05 15.23
N GLN A 471 26.25 -3.59 15.14
CA GLN A 471 25.88 -2.19 14.85
C GLN A 471 25.92 -1.29 16.10
N VAL A 472 27.04 -1.33 16.85
CA VAL A 472 27.23 -0.57 18.11
C VAL A 472 26.98 0.93 17.93
N PHE A 473 27.41 1.50 16.79
CA PHE A 473 27.20 2.92 16.50
C PHE A 473 25.71 3.28 16.40
N LEU A 474 24.92 2.48 15.68
CA LEU A 474 23.49 2.73 15.51
C LEU A 474 22.72 2.58 16.82
N VAL A 475 23.09 1.60 17.65
CA VAL A 475 22.54 1.42 18.99
C VAL A 475 22.79 2.66 19.84
N LYS A 476 24.04 3.13 19.93
CA LYS A 476 24.40 4.33 20.68
C LYS A 476 23.67 5.58 20.17
N LEU A 477 23.56 5.73 18.84
CA LEU A 477 22.84 6.85 18.22
C LEU A 477 21.35 6.81 18.53
N ASN A 478 20.74 5.62 18.53
CA ASN A 478 19.34 5.44 18.93
C ASN A 478 19.15 5.77 20.41
N ASP A 479 20.01 5.32 21.29
CA ASP A 479 19.92 5.57 22.73
C ASP A 479 20.06 7.07 23.05
N LEU A 480 21.00 7.76 22.37
CA LEU A 480 21.10 9.21 22.45
C LEU A 480 19.82 9.89 21.96
N SER A 481 19.29 9.48 20.81
CA SER A 481 18.05 10.01 20.25
C SER A 481 16.87 9.75 21.19
N ARG A 482 16.79 8.55 21.79
CA ARG A 482 15.78 8.18 22.78
C ARG A 482 15.83 9.10 23.99
N THR A 483 17.01 9.42 24.51
CA THR A 483 17.18 10.36 25.63
C THR A 483 16.62 11.73 25.30
N ILE A 484 16.85 12.22 24.07
CA ILE A 484 16.35 13.53 23.61
C ILE A 484 14.83 13.55 23.46
N ILE A 485 14.23 12.47 22.92
CA ILE A 485 12.79 12.42 22.65
C ILE A 485 11.96 11.92 23.83
N SER A 486 12.56 11.27 24.83
CA SER A 486 11.85 10.71 26.00
C SER A 486 10.94 11.71 26.72
N PRO A 487 11.26 13.01 26.86
CA PRO A 487 10.35 13.99 27.44
C PRO A 487 9.00 14.12 26.73
N LEU A 488 8.92 13.77 25.43
CA LEU A 488 7.65 13.77 24.67
C LEU A 488 6.70 12.66 25.10
N PHE A 489 7.20 11.65 25.84
CA PHE A 489 6.47 10.46 26.28
C PHE A 489 6.24 10.44 27.82
N LEU A 490 6.28 11.61 28.48
CA LEU A 490 6.12 11.78 29.93
C LEU A 490 4.74 11.33 30.50
N TRP A 491 3.78 10.98 29.65
CA TRP A 491 2.47 10.43 30.04
C TRP A 491 2.49 8.91 30.33
N ARG A 492 3.68 8.31 30.51
CA ARG A 492 3.87 7.00 31.09
C ARG A 492 3.64 7.06 32.63
N ALA A 493 2.44 7.18 33.06
CA ALA A 493 2.05 6.87 34.43
C ALA A 493 0.99 5.79 34.41
#